data_c6cbdd9050734e4b5ee46c50541a834b
#
_entry.id   c6cbdd9050734e4b5ee46c50541a834b
#
_cell.length_a   1.000
_cell.length_b   1.000
_cell.length_c   1.000
_cell.angle_alpha   90.00
_cell.angle_beta   90.00
_cell.angle_gamma   90.00
#
_symmetry.space_group_name_H-M   'P 1'
#
loop_
_entity.id
_entity.type
_entity.pdbx_description
1 polymer ?
#
loop_
_entity_poly.entity_id
_entity_poly.type
_entity_poly.pdbx_seq_one_letter_code
_entity_poly.pdbx_strand_id
1 'polypeptide(L)'
;MDFSAMTIDQLMERRSAIGAELDAPEADLDALEAEVRAINDEIENRKQAEQRKTDLRAAVANGAGEVTNKPVEEEHKMTVEEIRKSNEYINAYAEYIKSGNDKECRALLTENASGVLPVPALVDEIVRTAWDNDQILRRVRRTFFKGNLKVAFERSATAAAVHTEGTSAPSEESLVLGIVTMIPANIKKWIRISDEAVAMGGEAFLRYIYDELTYQIIKKLAAEVVNDIKGANTTHGSNAVGIPKVNAAPALGTIASAMGYLTDEATDNVVIINRLSWSAFKAAQYAGNFSVDPFEGLTVLFSDALPAYASADDNAVYAIVGDLKGAQVNFPEGDGVVIKWDDLSEAEADLVKVVGRQYAAHAVTAPGRFVNITKPAAAT
;
A
#
# COMPACT_ATOMS: atom_id res chain seq x y z
N MET A 1 -30.31 -53.88 -17.22
CA MET A 1 -31.09 -52.90 -18.02
C MET A 1 -30.18 -52.22 -19.00
N ASP A 2 -30.65 -51.87 -20.20
CA ASP A 2 -29.85 -51.11 -21.17
C ASP A 2 -30.13 -49.60 -20.98
N PHE A 3 -29.24 -48.91 -20.31
CA PHE A 3 -29.35 -47.48 -19.98
C PHE A 3 -29.07 -46.57 -21.17
N SER A 4 -28.48 -47.10 -22.23
CA SER A 4 -28.13 -46.32 -23.44
C SER A 4 -29.37 -45.86 -24.22
N ALA A 5 -30.49 -46.56 -24.09
CA ALA A 5 -31.75 -46.24 -24.75
C ALA A 5 -32.67 -45.28 -23.95
N MET A 6 -32.35 -44.98 -22.67
CA MET A 6 -33.18 -44.14 -21.80
C MET A 6 -32.81 -42.65 -21.95
N THR A 7 -33.76 -41.74 -21.75
CA THR A 7 -33.48 -40.30 -21.69
C THR A 7 -32.84 -39.91 -20.35
N ILE A 8 -32.21 -38.73 -20.28
CA ILE A 8 -31.59 -38.25 -19.03
C ILE A 8 -32.62 -38.15 -17.91
N ASP A 9 -33.83 -37.68 -18.22
CA ASP A 9 -34.93 -37.60 -17.25
C ASP A 9 -35.36 -38.97 -16.73
N GLN A 10 -35.43 -39.97 -17.61
CA GLN A 10 -35.73 -41.36 -17.22
C GLN A 10 -34.61 -41.98 -16.37
N LEU A 11 -33.35 -41.67 -16.65
CA LEU A 11 -32.20 -42.08 -15.83
C LEU A 11 -32.24 -41.45 -14.44
N MET A 12 -32.62 -40.19 -14.34
CA MET A 12 -32.77 -39.49 -13.07
C MET A 12 -33.95 -40.03 -12.26
N GLU A 13 -35.08 -40.33 -12.94
CA GLU A 13 -36.26 -40.93 -12.32
C GLU A 13 -35.95 -42.34 -11.79
N ARG A 14 -35.23 -43.17 -12.57
CA ARG A 14 -34.81 -44.49 -12.14
C ARG A 14 -33.84 -44.40 -10.93
N ARG A 15 -32.90 -43.48 -10.95
CA ARG A 15 -32.02 -43.25 -9.81
C ARG A 15 -32.76 -42.84 -8.54
N SER A 16 -33.83 -42.05 -8.68
CA SER A 16 -34.70 -41.67 -7.55
C SER A 16 -35.51 -42.86 -7.02
N ALA A 17 -36.00 -43.75 -7.94
CA ALA A 17 -36.71 -44.95 -7.56
C ALA A 17 -35.84 -45.97 -6.80
N ILE A 18 -34.57 -46.11 -7.17
CA ILE A 18 -33.59 -46.93 -6.44
C ILE A 18 -33.45 -46.45 -4.98
N GLY A 19 -33.54 -45.13 -4.70
CA GLY A 19 -33.53 -44.61 -3.33
C GLY A 19 -34.67 -45.15 -2.47
N ALA A 20 -35.85 -45.40 -3.05
CA ALA A 20 -36.98 -46.02 -2.35
C ALA A 20 -36.84 -47.57 -2.24
N GLU A 21 -36.17 -48.20 -3.22
CA GLU A 21 -35.90 -49.65 -3.20
C GLU A 21 -34.83 -50.05 -2.14
N LEU A 22 -33.92 -49.13 -1.77
CA LEU A 22 -32.92 -49.32 -0.72
C LEU A 22 -33.53 -49.51 0.68
N ASP A 23 -34.74 -48.98 0.91
CA ASP A 23 -35.44 -49.11 2.20
C ASP A 23 -36.26 -50.39 2.30
N ALA A 24 -36.28 -51.26 1.27
CA ALA A 24 -36.97 -52.51 1.29
C ALA A 24 -36.22 -53.60 2.10
N PRO A 25 -36.92 -54.44 2.90
CA PRO A 25 -36.25 -55.40 3.80
C PRO A 25 -35.45 -56.50 3.11
N GLU A 26 -35.64 -56.72 1.80
CA GLU A 26 -34.98 -57.76 0.98
C GLU A 26 -34.19 -57.09 -0.22
N ALA A 27 -33.70 -55.86 -0.05
CA ALA A 27 -32.99 -55.18 -1.11
C ALA A 27 -31.62 -55.84 -1.40
N ASP A 28 -31.35 -56.16 -2.67
CA ASP A 28 -30.03 -56.58 -3.14
C ASP A 28 -29.14 -55.35 -3.36
N LEU A 29 -28.36 -55.00 -2.29
CA LEU A 29 -27.56 -53.81 -2.26
C LEU A 29 -26.47 -53.78 -3.34
N ASP A 30 -25.87 -54.95 -3.66
CA ASP A 30 -24.80 -55.05 -4.65
C ASP A 30 -25.34 -54.79 -6.09
N ALA A 31 -26.54 -55.32 -6.37
CA ALA A 31 -27.20 -55.10 -7.65
C ALA A 31 -27.65 -53.63 -7.82
N LEU A 32 -28.20 -53.01 -6.77
CA LEU A 32 -28.63 -51.62 -6.78
C LEU A 32 -27.42 -50.65 -6.87
N GLU A 33 -26.30 -50.96 -6.21
CA GLU A 33 -25.09 -50.18 -6.33
C GLU A 33 -24.50 -50.23 -7.76
N ALA A 34 -24.47 -51.41 -8.36
CA ALA A 34 -24.01 -51.54 -9.75
C ALA A 34 -24.92 -50.79 -10.73
N GLU A 35 -26.24 -50.76 -10.49
CA GLU A 35 -27.20 -50.02 -11.29
C GLU A 35 -27.01 -48.51 -11.16
N VAL A 36 -26.81 -48.00 -9.95
CA VAL A 36 -26.52 -46.56 -9.71
C VAL A 36 -25.22 -46.12 -10.38
N ARG A 37 -24.16 -46.94 -10.33
CA ARG A 37 -22.91 -46.67 -11.03
C ARG A 37 -23.12 -46.57 -12.53
N ALA A 38 -23.81 -47.55 -13.13
CA ALA A 38 -24.07 -47.54 -14.57
C ALA A 38 -24.92 -46.34 -15.02
N ILE A 39 -25.90 -45.93 -14.21
CA ILE A 39 -26.70 -44.71 -14.49
C ILE A 39 -25.81 -43.43 -14.43
N ASN A 40 -24.97 -43.32 -13.42
CA ASN A 40 -24.10 -42.18 -13.28
C ASN A 40 -23.06 -42.08 -14.43
N ASP A 41 -22.45 -43.20 -14.81
CA ASP A 41 -21.52 -43.28 -15.93
C ASP A 41 -22.17 -42.87 -17.26
N GLU A 42 -23.43 -43.31 -17.50
CA GLU A 42 -24.16 -42.94 -18.72
C GLU A 42 -24.52 -41.43 -18.73
N ILE A 43 -24.93 -40.87 -17.59
CA ILE A 43 -25.20 -39.43 -17.46
C ILE A 43 -23.92 -38.60 -17.74
N GLU A 44 -22.81 -39.04 -17.20
CA GLU A 44 -21.51 -38.35 -17.38
C GLU A 44 -21.04 -38.44 -18.85
N ASN A 45 -21.15 -39.62 -19.46
CA ASN A 45 -20.82 -39.81 -20.87
C ASN A 45 -21.65 -38.90 -21.81
N ARG A 46 -22.92 -38.71 -21.50
CA ARG A 46 -23.79 -37.82 -22.30
C ARG A 46 -23.45 -36.35 -22.10
N LYS A 47 -23.15 -35.94 -20.87
CA LYS A 47 -22.68 -34.55 -20.61
C LYS A 47 -21.40 -34.27 -21.37
N GLN A 48 -20.43 -35.18 -21.34
CA GLN A 48 -19.19 -35.02 -22.09
C GLN A 48 -19.42 -34.98 -23.61
N ALA A 49 -20.37 -35.79 -24.13
CA ALA A 49 -20.70 -35.76 -25.53
C ALA A 49 -21.40 -34.46 -25.96
N GLU A 50 -22.24 -33.87 -25.11
CA GLU A 50 -22.87 -32.57 -25.35
C GLU A 50 -21.85 -31.43 -25.32
N GLN A 51 -20.93 -31.47 -24.34
CA GLN A 51 -19.83 -30.50 -24.27
C GLN A 51 -18.99 -30.56 -25.54
N ARG A 52 -18.57 -31.75 -25.97
CA ARG A 52 -17.83 -31.94 -27.22
C ARG A 52 -18.57 -31.41 -28.44
N LYS A 53 -19.88 -31.57 -28.51
CA LYS A 53 -20.71 -31.02 -29.61
C LYS A 53 -20.72 -29.49 -29.58
N THR A 54 -20.77 -28.90 -28.39
CA THR A 54 -20.75 -27.44 -28.23
C THR A 54 -19.38 -26.88 -28.62
N ASP A 55 -18.31 -27.53 -28.20
CA ASP A 55 -16.94 -27.15 -28.54
C ASP A 55 -16.66 -27.28 -30.04
N LEU A 56 -17.13 -28.35 -30.67
CA LEU A 56 -17.08 -28.55 -32.12
C LEU A 56 -17.85 -27.46 -32.88
N ARG A 57 -19.05 -27.09 -32.41
CA ARG A 57 -19.83 -26.01 -33.03
C ARG A 57 -19.10 -24.65 -32.93
N ALA A 58 -18.47 -24.38 -31.79
CA ALA A 58 -17.68 -23.20 -31.59
C ALA A 58 -16.43 -23.19 -32.50
N ALA A 59 -15.74 -24.33 -32.64
CA ALA A 59 -14.59 -24.49 -33.53
C ALA A 59 -14.96 -24.29 -35.01
N VAL A 60 -16.08 -24.86 -35.43
CA VAL A 60 -16.60 -24.69 -36.82
C VAL A 60 -17.02 -23.24 -37.07
N ALA A 61 -17.65 -22.58 -36.10
CA ALA A 61 -18.04 -21.17 -36.20
C ALA A 61 -16.84 -20.23 -36.31
N ASN A 62 -15.72 -20.59 -35.71
CA ASN A 62 -14.47 -19.82 -35.74
C ASN A 62 -13.55 -20.15 -36.93
N GLY A 63 -14.00 -20.98 -37.88
CA GLY A 63 -13.25 -21.27 -39.12
C GLY A 63 -12.00 -22.16 -38.94
N ALA A 64 -11.87 -22.86 -37.82
CA ALA A 64 -10.76 -23.77 -37.57
C ALA A 64 -10.95 -25.10 -38.33
N GLY A 65 -10.24 -25.25 -39.45
CA GLY A 65 -10.38 -26.36 -40.41
C GLY A 65 -9.58 -27.63 -40.10
N GLU A 66 -9.06 -27.86 -38.91
CA GLU A 66 -8.36 -29.12 -38.58
C GLU A 66 -8.61 -29.54 -37.11
N VAL A 67 -9.45 -30.54 -36.93
CA VAL A 67 -9.65 -31.17 -35.63
C VAL A 67 -8.59 -32.25 -35.45
N THR A 68 -7.44 -31.93 -34.91
CA THR A 68 -6.51 -32.94 -34.42
C THR A 68 -7.03 -33.47 -33.08
N ASN A 69 -7.46 -34.73 -33.06
CA ASN A 69 -7.88 -35.47 -31.89
C ASN A 69 -6.69 -35.79 -30.96
N LYS A 70 -6.14 -34.76 -30.32
CA LYS A 70 -5.38 -34.89 -29.09
C LYS A 70 -6.13 -34.11 -28.02
N PRO A 71 -6.35 -34.66 -26.81
CA PRO A 71 -6.63 -33.83 -25.68
C PRO A 71 -5.39 -32.95 -25.54
N VAL A 72 -5.47 -31.72 -26.01
CA VAL A 72 -4.57 -30.66 -25.54
C VAL A 72 -5.04 -30.45 -24.10
N GLU A 73 -4.32 -31.02 -23.15
CA GLU A 73 -4.09 -30.30 -21.91
C GLU A 73 -3.56 -28.95 -22.40
N GLU A 74 -4.45 -27.95 -22.46
CA GLU A 74 -3.98 -26.57 -22.39
C GLU A 74 -3.22 -26.53 -21.10
N GLU A 75 -1.89 -26.67 -21.18
CA GLU A 75 -1.01 -26.13 -20.15
C GLU A 75 -1.48 -24.67 -20.03
N HIS A 76 -2.23 -24.41 -19.00
CA HIS A 76 -2.62 -23.08 -18.59
C HIS A 76 -1.29 -22.37 -18.35
N LYS A 77 -0.75 -21.73 -19.39
CA LYS A 77 0.47 -20.93 -19.25
C LYS A 77 0.12 -19.86 -18.26
N MET A 78 0.55 -20.08 -17.03
CA MET A 78 0.39 -19.12 -15.95
C MET A 78 0.88 -17.77 -16.45
N THR A 79 0.09 -16.76 -16.29
CA THR A 79 0.50 -15.40 -16.57
C THR A 79 1.63 -15.01 -15.63
N VAL A 80 2.46 -14.04 -16.02
CA VAL A 80 3.56 -13.54 -15.16
C VAL A 80 3.03 -13.13 -13.79
N GLU A 81 1.81 -12.59 -13.71
CA GLU A 81 1.17 -12.22 -12.44
C GLU A 81 0.78 -13.43 -11.58
N GLU A 82 0.32 -14.53 -12.18
CA GLU A 82 0.02 -15.77 -11.47
C GLU A 82 1.30 -16.44 -10.97
N ILE A 83 2.34 -16.46 -11.80
CA ILE A 83 3.67 -16.95 -11.41
C ILE A 83 4.21 -16.16 -10.21
N ARG A 84 4.12 -14.84 -10.22
CA ARG A 84 4.57 -13.96 -9.12
C ARG A 84 3.83 -14.23 -7.79
N LYS A 85 2.63 -14.80 -7.83
CA LYS A 85 1.82 -15.17 -6.67
C LYS A 85 2.06 -16.60 -6.21
N SER A 86 2.71 -17.44 -7.01
CA SER A 86 2.94 -18.84 -6.67
C SER A 86 3.98 -18.98 -5.57
N ASN A 87 3.77 -19.93 -4.64
CA ASN A 87 4.72 -20.24 -3.58
C ASN A 87 6.06 -20.73 -4.14
N GLU A 88 6.04 -21.40 -5.30
CA GLU A 88 7.22 -21.88 -6.01
C GLU A 88 8.09 -20.70 -6.44
N TYR A 89 7.51 -19.66 -7.04
CA TYR A 89 8.25 -18.47 -7.43
C TYR A 89 8.74 -17.66 -6.23
N ILE A 90 7.94 -17.53 -5.17
CA ILE A 90 8.33 -16.85 -3.92
C ILE A 90 9.53 -17.54 -3.29
N ASN A 91 9.54 -18.87 -3.22
CA ASN A 91 10.64 -19.65 -2.68
C ASN A 91 11.89 -19.60 -3.57
N ALA A 92 11.74 -19.73 -4.89
CA ALA A 92 12.83 -19.56 -5.85
C ALA A 92 13.44 -18.15 -5.78
N TYR A 93 12.60 -17.13 -5.62
CA TYR A 93 13.05 -15.74 -5.45
C TYR A 93 13.77 -15.52 -4.10
N ALA A 94 13.30 -16.16 -3.04
CA ALA A 94 13.99 -16.13 -1.75
C ALA A 94 15.36 -16.81 -1.84
N GLU A 95 15.47 -17.93 -2.58
CA GLU A 95 16.75 -18.61 -2.83
C GLU A 95 17.67 -17.78 -3.73
N TYR A 96 17.13 -17.09 -4.74
CA TYR A 96 17.88 -16.12 -5.53
C TYR A 96 18.44 -14.99 -4.65
N ILE A 97 17.66 -14.47 -3.70
CA ILE A 97 18.13 -13.45 -2.75
C ILE A 97 19.29 -13.99 -1.90
N LYS A 98 19.23 -15.26 -1.48
CA LYS A 98 20.24 -15.90 -0.63
C LYS A 98 21.54 -16.22 -1.39
N SER A 99 21.42 -16.84 -2.56
CA SER A 99 22.54 -17.45 -3.29
C SER A 99 23.02 -16.63 -4.49
N GLY A 100 22.27 -15.60 -4.92
CA GLY A 100 22.51 -14.88 -6.16
C GLY A 100 22.21 -15.69 -7.44
N ASN A 101 21.74 -16.95 -7.30
CA ASN A 101 21.46 -17.84 -8.42
C ASN A 101 20.02 -17.68 -8.90
N ASP A 102 19.85 -17.09 -10.08
CA ASP A 102 18.55 -16.75 -10.66
C ASP A 102 17.94 -17.86 -11.56
N LYS A 103 18.60 -19.02 -11.68
CA LYS A 103 18.22 -20.09 -12.61
C LYS A 103 16.81 -20.63 -12.35
N GLU A 104 16.45 -20.87 -11.10
CA GLU A 104 15.14 -21.39 -10.73
C GLU A 104 14.03 -20.36 -10.97
N CYS A 105 14.27 -19.09 -10.63
CA CYS A 105 13.32 -18.01 -10.95
C CYS A 105 13.09 -17.89 -12.45
N ARG A 106 14.14 -17.97 -13.26
CA ARG A 106 14.03 -17.89 -14.73
C ARG A 106 13.38 -19.12 -15.34
N ALA A 107 13.57 -20.31 -14.75
CA ALA A 107 12.92 -21.53 -15.19
C ALA A 107 11.39 -21.50 -15.02
N LEU A 108 10.91 -20.81 -14.00
CA LEU A 108 9.47 -20.64 -13.73
C LEU A 108 8.82 -19.57 -14.63
N LEU A 109 9.62 -18.65 -15.18
CA LEU A 109 9.12 -17.62 -16.10
C LEU A 109 9.04 -18.19 -17.51
N THR A 110 7.85 -18.27 -18.08
CA THR A 110 7.57 -18.84 -19.41
C THR A 110 8.08 -17.99 -20.58
N GLU A 111 8.45 -16.74 -20.34
CA GLU A 111 9.05 -15.86 -21.34
C GLU A 111 10.53 -15.64 -21.01
N ASN A 112 11.38 -15.65 -22.06
CA ASN A 112 12.80 -15.37 -21.96
C ASN A 112 13.05 -13.99 -21.32
N ALA A 113 13.09 -13.95 -20.02
CA ALA A 113 13.35 -12.73 -19.26
C ALA A 113 14.85 -12.41 -19.30
N SER A 114 15.28 -11.82 -20.42
CA SER A 114 16.54 -11.07 -20.44
C SER A 114 16.27 -9.73 -19.76
N GLY A 115 16.38 -9.67 -18.43
CA GLY A 115 16.08 -8.47 -17.67
C GLY A 115 16.11 -8.70 -16.17
N VAL A 116 15.70 -7.69 -15.41
CA VAL A 116 15.52 -7.77 -13.95
C VAL A 116 14.36 -8.72 -13.65
N LEU A 117 14.57 -9.66 -12.74
CA LEU A 117 13.53 -10.59 -12.30
C LEU A 117 12.35 -9.82 -11.70
N PRO A 118 11.10 -10.15 -12.06
CA PRO A 118 9.94 -9.52 -11.47
C PRO A 118 9.86 -9.83 -9.96
N VAL A 119 9.55 -8.82 -9.18
CA VAL A 119 9.41 -8.97 -7.72
C VAL A 119 8.15 -9.79 -7.40
N PRO A 120 8.19 -10.73 -6.45
CA PRO A 120 7.00 -11.48 -6.04
C PRO A 120 5.84 -10.57 -5.59
N ALA A 121 4.60 -11.00 -5.84
CA ALA A 121 3.42 -10.22 -5.46
C ALA A 121 3.30 -9.99 -3.95
N LEU A 122 3.82 -10.92 -3.13
CA LEU A 122 3.93 -10.79 -1.69
C LEU A 122 4.67 -9.51 -1.27
N VAL A 123 5.75 -9.15 -1.97
CA VAL A 123 6.54 -7.95 -1.67
C VAL A 123 5.77 -6.68 -1.97
N ASP A 124 5.05 -6.64 -3.08
CA ASP A 124 4.17 -5.51 -3.43
C ASP A 124 3.06 -5.31 -2.37
N GLU A 125 2.54 -6.40 -1.81
CA GLU A 125 1.55 -6.38 -0.74
C GLU A 125 2.15 -5.83 0.56
N ILE A 126 3.34 -6.27 0.95
CA ILE A 126 4.04 -5.78 2.15
C ILE A 126 4.28 -4.28 2.04
N VAL A 127 4.76 -3.78 0.92
CA VAL A 127 5.03 -2.35 0.71
C VAL A 127 3.74 -1.53 0.80
N ARG A 128 2.67 -1.94 0.13
CA ARG A 128 1.37 -1.27 0.19
C ARG A 128 0.81 -1.27 1.61
N THR A 129 0.86 -2.41 2.28
CA THR A 129 0.37 -2.56 3.66
C THR A 129 1.14 -1.66 4.62
N ALA A 130 2.46 -1.56 4.48
CA ALA A 130 3.29 -0.68 5.31
C ALA A 130 2.94 0.81 5.11
N TRP A 131 2.70 1.23 3.86
CA TRP A 131 2.24 2.59 3.54
C TRP A 131 0.86 2.88 4.14
N ASP A 132 -0.09 1.96 3.95
CA ASP A 132 -1.47 2.14 4.41
C ASP A 132 -1.59 2.06 5.94
N ASN A 133 -0.70 1.33 6.61
CA ASN A 133 -0.63 1.25 8.06
C ASN A 133 0.02 2.49 8.70
N ASP A 134 0.86 3.24 7.97
CA ASP A 134 1.40 4.48 8.49
C ASP A 134 0.31 5.57 8.47
N GLN A 135 -0.03 6.06 9.65
CA GLN A 135 -1.15 7.00 9.82
C GLN A 135 -0.90 8.37 9.18
N ILE A 136 0.34 8.76 8.98
CA ILE A 136 0.73 10.02 8.35
C ILE A 136 0.72 9.86 6.84
N LEU A 137 1.47 8.89 6.31
CA LEU A 137 1.68 8.73 4.87
C LEU A 137 0.41 8.38 4.10
N ARG A 138 -0.50 7.59 4.68
CA ARG A 138 -1.80 7.28 4.03
C ARG A 138 -2.65 8.52 3.72
N ARG A 139 -2.42 9.64 4.42
CA ARG A 139 -3.14 10.91 4.23
C ARG A 139 -2.43 11.88 3.30
N VAL A 140 -1.13 11.63 3.01
CA VAL A 140 -0.30 12.45 2.16
C VAL A 140 -0.56 12.15 0.68
N ARG A 141 -0.48 13.17 -0.17
CA ARG A 141 -0.62 13.01 -1.61
C ARG A 141 0.55 12.24 -2.21
N ARG A 142 0.28 11.15 -2.92
CA ARG A 142 1.28 10.31 -3.59
C ARG A 142 1.30 10.51 -5.10
N THR A 143 2.49 10.63 -5.69
CA THR A 143 2.69 10.80 -7.15
C THR A 143 3.88 9.97 -7.64
N PHE A 144 3.94 9.71 -8.96
CA PHE A 144 4.92 8.83 -9.60
C PHE A 144 5.54 9.47 -10.85
N PHE A 145 6.12 10.65 -10.69
CA PHE A 145 6.79 11.35 -11.80
C PHE A 145 8.28 11.08 -11.80
N LYS A 146 8.83 10.74 -12.96
CA LYS A 146 10.28 10.51 -13.14
C LYS A 146 11.04 11.83 -13.10
N GLY A 147 12.14 11.86 -12.32
CA GLY A 147 13.00 13.00 -12.17
C GLY A 147 12.53 14.05 -11.15
N ASN A 148 13.07 15.27 -11.27
CA ASN A 148 12.71 16.36 -10.38
C ASN A 148 11.33 16.92 -10.73
N LEU A 149 10.45 17.00 -9.74
CA LEU A 149 9.11 17.52 -9.91
C LEU A 149 9.06 18.97 -9.41
N LYS A 150 8.62 19.88 -10.26
CA LYS A 150 8.33 21.27 -9.88
C LYS A 150 6.82 21.44 -9.70
N VAL A 151 6.40 21.83 -8.53
CA VAL A 151 5.00 22.08 -8.18
C VAL A 151 4.84 23.57 -7.92
N ALA A 152 3.98 24.22 -8.69
CA ALA A 152 3.55 25.57 -8.40
C ALA A 152 2.43 25.54 -7.36
N PHE A 153 2.46 26.45 -6.40
CA PHE A 153 1.41 26.65 -5.41
C PHE A 153 1.11 28.12 -5.27
N GLU A 154 -0.12 28.43 -4.91
CA GLU A 154 -0.54 29.78 -4.62
C GLU A 154 -0.02 30.22 -3.25
N ARG A 155 0.67 31.33 -3.21
CA ARG A 155 1.20 31.92 -1.98
C ARG A 155 0.28 32.98 -1.41
N SER A 156 -0.31 33.80 -2.27
CA SER A 156 -1.34 34.75 -1.94
C SER A 156 -2.12 35.16 -3.19
N ALA A 157 -3.43 35.29 -3.06
CA ALA A 157 -4.31 35.87 -4.07
C ALA A 157 -5.19 36.92 -3.41
N THR A 158 -5.60 37.91 -4.18
CA THR A 158 -6.62 38.87 -3.75
C THR A 158 -8.00 38.27 -4.00
N ALA A 159 -8.91 38.39 -3.05
CA ALA A 159 -10.27 37.89 -3.25
C ALA A 159 -10.99 38.63 -4.38
N ALA A 160 -11.81 37.91 -5.15
CA ALA A 160 -12.61 38.48 -6.19
C ALA A 160 -13.57 39.57 -5.61
N ALA A 161 -13.67 40.68 -6.31
CA ALA A 161 -14.56 41.77 -5.92
C ALA A 161 -15.87 41.70 -6.71
N VAL A 162 -17.00 42.06 -6.05
CA VAL A 162 -18.28 42.18 -6.73
C VAL A 162 -18.28 43.49 -7.55
N HIS A 163 -18.42 43.37 -8.87
CA HIS A 163 -18.53 44.53 -9.74
C HIS A 163 -20.00 45.05 -9.76
N THR A 164 -20.16 46.33 -9.56
CA THR A 164 -21.45 47.00 -9.70
C THR A 164 -21.49 47.72 -11.07
N GLU A 165 -22.52 47.44 -11.85
CA GLU A 165 -22.71 48.06 -13.18
C GLU A 165 -22.68 49.60 -13.08
N GLY A 166 -21.93 50.26 -13.97
CA GLY A 166 -21.75 51.69 -13.99
C GLY A 166 -20.64 52.26 -13.08
N THR A 167 -19.88 51.41 -12.40
CA THR A 167 -18.67 51.80 -11.63
C THR A 167 -17.40 51.39 -12.36
N SER A 168 -16.27 51.99 -11.95
CA SER A 168 -14.95 51.56 -12.46
C SER A 168 -14.70 50.07 -12.17
N ALA A 169 -14.06 49.34 -13.10
CA ALA A 169 -13.66 47.97 -12.88
C ALA A 169 -12.86 47.83 -11.58
N PRO A 170 -12.99 46.71 -10.86
CA PRO A 170 -12.10 46.40 -9.73
C PRO A 170 -10.63 46.49 -10.16
N SER A 171 -9.77 46.91 -9.24
CA SER A 171 -8.33 46.93 -9.50
C SER A 171 -7.81 45.56 -9.85
N GLU A 172 -6.78 45.52 -10.72
CA GLU A 172 -6.11 44.27 -11.13
C GLU A 172 -5.67 43.46 -9.91
N GLU A 173 -6.01 42.17 -9.92
CA GLU A 173 -5.65 41.25 -8.84
C GLU A 173 -4.18 40.81 -8.94
N SER A 174 -3.51 40.68 -7.80
CA SER A 174 -2.16 40.14 -7.77
C SER A 174 -2.19 38.69 -7.31
N LEU A 175 -1.80 37.78 -8.22
CA LEU A 175 -1.56 36.38 -7.91
C LEU A 175 -0.07 36.15 -7.70
N VAL A 176 0.33 35.79 -6.47
CA VAL A 176 1.71 35.44 -6.16
C VAL A 176 1.86 33.93 -6.11
N LEU A 177 2.58 33.37 -7.08
CA LEU A 177 2.87 31.93 -7.14
C LEU A 177 4.22 31.64 -6.50
N GLY A 178 4.26 30.59 -5.69
CA GLY A 178 5.49 29.95 -5.24
C GLY A 178 5.76 28.69 -6.06
N ILE A 179 7.04 28.32 -6.19
CA ILE A 179 7.43 27.06 -6.84
C ILE A 179 8.26 26.27 -5.84
N VAL A 180 7.83 25.04 -5.56
CA VAL A 180 8.64 24.06 -4.82
C VAL A 180 9.22 23.04 -5.78
N THR A 181 10.50 22.76 -5.66
CA THR A 181 11.19 21.74 -6.45
C THR A 181 11.41 20.53 -5.57
N MET A 182 10.77 19.42 -5.91
CA MET A 182 10.92 18.13 -5.22
C MET A 182 12.08 17.37 -5.86
N ILE A 183 13.16 17.22 -5.12
CA ILE A 183 14.38 16.53 -5.57
C ILE A 183 14.40 15.14 -4.91
N PRO A 184 14.38 14.03 -5.69
CA PRO A 184 14.42 12.69 -5.14
C PRO A 184 15.69 12.43 -4.33
N ALA A 185 15.53 11.95 -3.11
CA ALA A 185 16.58 11.50 -2.25
C ALA A 185 16.55 9.97 -2.09
N ASN A 186 17.71 9.37 -1.87
CA ASN A 186 17.83 7.95 -1.64
C ASN A 186 17.67 7.65 -0.14
N ILE A 187 16.54 7.13 0.26
CA ILE A 187 16.32 6.61 1.61
C ILE A 187 16.83 5.18 1.64
N LYS A 188 17.87 4.93 2.44
CA LYS A 188 18.56 3.64 2.49
C LYS A 188 18.61 3.12 3.92
N LYS A 189 18.30 1.84 4.08
CA LYS A 189 18.50 1.06 5.31
C LYS A 189 19.28 -0.19 4.94
N TRP A 190 20.24 -0.58 5.77
CA TRP A 190 20.93 -1.86 5.65
C TRP A 190 20.94 -2.56 6.99
N ILE A 191 20.88 -3.88 6.95
CA ILE A 191 20.94 -4.77 8.11
C ILE A 191 21.99 -5.82 7.85
N ARG A 192 22.58 -6.35 8.93
CA ARG A 192 23.40 -7.55 8.92
C ARG A 192 22.57 -8.70 9.45
N ILE A 193 22.65 -9.84 8.80
CA ILE A 193 21.90 -11.05 9.14
C ILE A 193 22.92 -12.16 9.32
N SER A 194 22.82 -12.93 10.42
CA SER A 194 23.66 -14.10 10.63
C SER A 194 23.24 -15.25 9.71
N ASP A 195 24.16 -16.15 9.41
CA ASP A 195 23.90 -17.37 8.64
C ASP A 195 22.76 -18.21 9.21
N GLU A 196 22.57 -18.20 10.54
CA GLU A 196 21.42 -18.86 11.19
C GLU A 196 20.09 -18.27 10.75
N ALA A 197 19.99 -16.93 10.62
CA ALA A 197 18.79 -16.28 10.13
C ALA A 197 18.58 -16.51 8.62
N VAL A 198 19.66 -16.69 7.86
CA VAL A 198 19.61 -17.09 6.45
C VAL A 198 19.06 -18.51 6.29
N ALA A 199 19.22 -19.37 7.30
CA ALA A 199 18.66 -20.72 7.32
C ALA A 199 17.14 -20.78 7.49
N MET A 200 16.47 -19.66 7.79
CA MET A 200 15.01 -19.58 7.79
C MET A 200 14.43 -19.97 6.42
N GLY A 201 13.27 -20.60 6.41
CA GLY A 201 12.61 -21.07 5.19
C GLY A 201 12.13 -19.95 4.27
N GLY A 202 12.14 -20.20 2.96
CA GLY A 202 11.78 -19.36 1.84
C GLY A 202 10.89 -18.13 2.12
N GLU A 203 9.56 -18.29 2.14
CA GLU A 203 8.64 -17.16 2.30
C GLU A 203 8.81 -16.44 3.65
N ALA A 204 8.98 -17.16 4.75
CA ALA A 204 9.12 -16.57 6.09
C ALA A 204 10.37 -15.69 6.19
N PHE A 205 11.47 -16.12 5.58
CA PHE A 205 12.71 -15.35 5.51
C PHE A 205 12.55 -14.09 4.65
N LEU A 206 11.95 -14.23 3.48
CA LEU A 206 11.70 -13.12 2.58
C LEU A 206 10.78 -12.07 3.24
N ARG A 207 9.68 -12.52 3.83
CA ARG A 207 8.73 -11.66 4.56
C ARG A 207 9.43 -10.90 5.68
N TYR A 208 10.22 -11.57 6.51
CA TYR A 208 10.95 -10.92 7.61
C TYR A 208 11.86 -9.78 7.12
N ILE A 209 12.65 -10.02 6.05
CA ILE A 209 13.55 -9.00 5.49
C ILE A 209 12.79 -7.82 4.92
N TYR A 210 11.75 -8.08 4.12
CA TYR A 210 10.99 -7.02 3.49
C TYR A 210 10.17 -6.22 4.50
N ASP A 211 9.56 -6.88 5.49
CA ASP A 211 8.81 -6.20 6.56
C ASP A 211 9.72 -5.25 7.34
N GLU A 212 10.88 -5.70 7.78
CA GLU A 212 11.79 -4.86 8.57
C GLU A 212 12.35 -3.68 7.77
N LEU A 213 12.85 -3.94 6.57
CA LEU A 213 13.42 -2.89 5.72
C LEU A 213 12.35 -1.88 5.29
N THR A 214 11.19 -2.36 4.85
CA THR A 214 10.09 -1.52 4.43
C THR A 214 9.55 -0.67 5.58
N TYR A 215 9.33 -1.27 6.74
CA TYR A 215 8.87 -0.56 7.93
C TYR A 215 9.80 0.62 8.29
N GLN A 216 11.10 0.40 8.32
CA GLN A 216 12.06 1.44 8.67
C GLN A 216 12.15 2.54 7.61
N ILE A 217 12.08 2.19 6.33
CA ILE A 217 12.10 3.17 5.23
C ILE A 217 10.84 4.03 5.27
N ILE A 218 9.67 3.44 5.41
CA ILE A 218 8.38 4.14 5.52
C ILE A 218 8.33 5.03 6.75
N LYS A 219 8.78 4.53 7.91
CA LYS A 219 8.88 5.33 9.15
C LYS A 219 9.80 6.54 8.97
N LYS A 220 10.95 6.37 8.28
CA LYS A 220 11.86 7.48 7.98
C LYS A 220 11.21 8.49 7.04
N LEU A 221 10.52 8.03 6.00
CA LEU A 221 9.82 8.90 5.06
C LEU A 221 8.71 9.71 5.76
N ALA A 222 7.92 9.09 6.64
CA ALA A 222 6.93 9.80 7.45
C ALA A 222 7.57 10.90 8.33
N ALA A 223 8.72 10.60 8.93
CA ALA A 223 9.46 11.58 9.72
C ALA A 223 9.98 12.75 8.84
N GLU A 224 10.43 12.48 7.61
CA GLU A 224 10.87 13.54 6.68
C GLU A 224 9.72 14.45 6.25
N VAL A 225 8.53 13.91 5.99
CA VAL A 225 7.34 14.71 5.72
C VAL A 225 7.01 15.64 6.90
N VAL A 226 7.06 15.14 8.14
CA VAL A 226 6.87 15.98 9.33
C VAL A 226 7.97 17.04 9.45
N ASN A 227 9.21 16.69 9.12
CA ASN A 227 10.34 17.63 9.09
C ASN A 227 10.14 18.75 8.05
N ASP A 228 9.56 18.43 6.88
CA ASP A 228 9.20 19.46 5.89
C ASP A 228 8.20 20.46 6.46
N ILE A 229 7.11 19.95 7.07
CA ILE A 229 6.05 20.81 7.61
C ILE A 229 6.58 21.69 8.74
N LYS A 230 7.43 21.16 9.63
CA LYS A 230 8.02 22.01 10.69
C LYS A 230 9.12 22.95 10.20
N GLY A 231 9.54 22.83 8.93
CA GLY A 231 10.56 23.70 8.33
C GLY A 231 11.99 23.33 8.68
N ALA A 232 12.24 22.10 9.15
CA ALA A 232 13.59 21.63 9.50
C ALA A 232 14.36 21.10 8.28
N ASN A 233 13.67 20.76 7.20
CA ASN A 233 14.30 20.21 6.00
C ASN A 233 14.48 21.31 4.95
N THR A 234 15.71 21.64 4.63
CA THR A 234 16.05 22.72 3.68
C THR A 234 16.69 22.20 2.38
N THR A 235 16.99 20.91 2.31
CA THR A 235 17.88 20.36 1.26
C THR A 235 17.12 19.71 0.10
N HIS A 236 15.90 19.21 0.32
CA HIS A 236 15.17 18.37 -0.66
C HIS A 236 13.84 18.98 -1.14
N GLY A 237 13.73 20.30 -1.16
CA GLY A 237 12.55 20.96 -1.68
C GLY A 237 11.50 21.30 -0.62
N SER A 238 11.88 21.28 0.65
CA SER A 238 10.99 21.73 1.73
C SER A 238 10.54 23.17 1.49
N ASN A 239 9.24 23.38 1.61
CA ASN A 239 8.64 24.71 1.55
C ASN A 239 7.74 24.96 2.77
N ALA A 240 8.37 25.23 3.90
CA ALA A 240 7.68 25.68 5.10
C ALA A 240 7.42 27.20 5.10
N VAL A 241 7.79 27.88 4.03
CA VAL A 241 7.55 29.33 3.88
C VAL A 241 6.05 29.58 3.75
N GLY A 242 5.50 30.36 4.67
CA GLY A 242 4.07 30.67 4.70
C GLY A 242 3.24 29.79 5.61
N ILE A 243 3.82 28.77 6.28
CA ILE A 243 3.11 28.03 7.33
C ILE A 243 2.97 28.95 8.56
N PRO A 244 1.73 29.27 9.00
CA PRO A 244 1.48 30.05 10.20
C PRO A 244 2.07 29.39 11.46
N LYS A 245 2.48 30.21 12.43
CA LYS A 245 3.01 29.73 13.71
C LYS A 245 2.19 30.30 14.86
N VAL A 246 1.77 29.43 15.75
CA VAL A 246 1.11 29.79 17.01
C VAL A 246 2.08 29.53 18.16
N ASN A 247 2.50 30.57 18.84
CA ASN A 247 3.42 30.47 19.96
C ASN A 247 2.65 30.33 21.27
N ALA A 248 2.47 29.10 21.74
CA ALA A 248 1.65 28.81 22.92
C ALA A 248 2.12 27.53 23.64
N ALA A 249 1.95 27.50 24.97
CA ALA A 249 2.11 26.29 25.76
C ALA A 249 0.90 25.35 25.60
N PRO A 250 1.03 24.04 25.95
CA PRO A 250 -0.09 23.14 25.99
C PRO A 250 -1.19 23.61 26.94
N ALA A 251 -2.33 23.96 26.38
CA ALA A 251 -3.52 24.40 27.11
C ALA A 251 -4.81 23.99 26.37
N LEU A 252 -5.95 24.08 27.02
CA LEU A 252 -7.25 23.65 26.45
C LEU A 252 -7.58 24.32 25.12
N GLY A 253 -7.29 25.61 24.97
CA GLY A 253 -7.59 26.38 23.76
C GLY A 253 -6.49 26.44 22.71
N THR A 254 -5.31 25.85 22.94
CA THR A 254 -4.15 26.00 22.05
C THR A 254 -4.42 25.41 20.67
N ILE A 255 -4.99 24.21 20.60
CA ILE A 255 -5.31 23.54 19.31
C ILE A 255 -6.42 24.29 18.58
N ALA A 256 -7.48 24.72 19.28
CA ALA A 256 -8.57 25.51 18.71
C ALA A 256 -8.06 26.85 18.13
N SER A 257 -7.16 27.52 18.84
CA SER A 257 -6.51 28.73 18.36
C SER A 257 -5.66 28.49 17.09
N ALA A 258 -4.98 27.35 17.01
CA ALA A 258 -4.22 26.99 15.82
C ALA A 258 -5.13 26.72 14.63
N MET A 259 -6.26 26.05 14.82
CA MET A 259 -7.23 25.79 13.75
C MET A 259 -7.76 27.06 13.08
N GLY A 260 -7.86 28.16 13.82
CA GLY A 260 -8.31 29.46 13.27
C GLY A 260 -7.37 30.09 12.24
N TYR A 261 -6.16 29.55 12.05
CA TYR A 261 -5.19 30.01 11.04
C TYR A 261 -5.15 29.10 9.79
N LEU A 262 -5.94 28.03 9.76
CA LEU A 262 -6.01 27.16 8.59
C LEU A 262 -6.86 27.79 7.50
N THR A 263 -6.53 27.49 6.24
CA THR A 263 -7.38 27.88 5.10
C THR A 263 -8.63 27.01 5.02
N ASP A 264 -9.68 27.53 4.39
CA ASP A 264 -10.99 26.84 4.24
C ASP A 264 -10.87 25.52 3.46
N GLU A 265 -9.81 25.34 2.65
CA GLU A 265 -9.56 24.09 1.94
C GLU A 265 -9.02 22.95 2.83
N ALA A 266 -8.62 23.25 4.06
CA ALA A 266 -8.14 22.24 5.02
C ALA A 266 -9.34 21.50 5.65
N THR A 267 -9.78 20.41 5.03
CA THR A 267 -11.02 19.71 5.40
C THR A 267 -10.81 18.46 6.26
N ASP A 268 -9.66 17.78 6.14
CA ASP A 268 -9.31 16.55 6.91
C ASP A 268 -8.22 16.86 7.92
N ASN A 269 -8.55 17.72 8.89
CA ASN A 269 -7.59 18.22 9.86
C ASN A 269 -7.19 17.17 10.89
N VAL A 270 -5.89 17.07 11.13
CA VAL A 270 -5.27 16.19 12.12
C VAL A 270 -4.31 16.97 13.00
N VAL A 271 -4.01 16.44 14.17
CA VAL A 271 -2.95 16.94 15.04
C VAL A 271 -1.78 15.95 15.03
N ILE A 272 -0.60 16.40 14.63
CA ILE A 272 0.63 15.61 14.72
C ILE A 272 1.41 16.08 15.94
N ILE A 273 1.72 15.15 16.84
CA ILE A 273 2.30 15.49 18.13
C ILE A 273 3.17 14.33 18.68
N ASN A 274 4.13 14.66 19.52
CA ASN A 274 4.85 13.65 20.33
C ASN A 274 3.99 13.15 21.49
N ARG A 275 4.09 11.87 21.87
CA ARG A 275 3.31 11.28 22.96
C ARG A 275 3.48 11.99 24.30
N LEU A 276 4.69 12.49 24.59
CA LEU A 276 4.94 13.26 25.82
C LEU A 276 4.30 14.66 25.76
N SER A 277 4.26 15.29 24.59
CA SER A 277 3.52 16.55 24.43
C SER A 277 2.01 16.34 24.53
N TRP A 278 1.50 15.23 23.99
CA TRP A 278 0.09 14.85 24.17
C TRP A 278 -0.26 14.69 25.65
N SER A 279 0.60 14.04 26.44
CA SER A 279 0.37 13.91 27.88
C SER A 279 0.34 15.27 28.59
N ALA A 280 1.13 16.26 28.14
CA ALA A 280 1.10 17.62 28.69
C ALA A 280 -0.24 18.33 28.42
N PHE A 281 -0.83 18.14 27.22
CA PHE A 281 -2.21 18.65 26.94
C PHE A 281 -3.25 17.95 27.81
N LYS A 282 -3.14 16.65 28.02
CA LYS A 282 -4.05 15.92 28.93
C LYS A 282 -3.88 16.33 30.39
N ALA A 283 -2.66 16.61 30.84
CA ALA A 283 -2.42 17.18 32.17
C ALA A 283 -3.08 18.57 32.31
N ALA A 284 -2.99 19.42 31.28
CA ALA A 284 -3.69 20.71 31.28
C ALA A 284 -5.23 20.55 31.30
N GLN A 285 -5.77 19.52 30.65
CA GLN A 285 -7.19 19.16 30.72
C GLN A 285 -7.61 18.78 32.15
N TYR A 286 -6.86 17.90 32.79
CA TYR A 286 -7.15 17.48 34.20
C TYR A 286 -7.05 18.61 35.22
N ALA A 287 -6.09 19.53 35.00
CA ALA A 287 -5.91 20.68 35.88
C ALA A 287 -6.93 21.79 35.68
N GLY A 288 -7.44 21.93 34.45
CA GLY A 288 -8.41 22.97 34.05
C GLY A 288 -9.86 22.48 34.06
N ASN A 289 -10.39 22.10 32.92
CA ASN A 289 -11.76 21.58 32.78
C ASN A 289 -11.75 20.20 32.16
N PHE A 290 -11.98 19.17 32.98
CA PHE A 290 -11.97 17.77 32.56
C PHE A 290 -12.98 17.47 31.42
N SER A 291 -14.09 18.19 31.36
CA SER A 291 -15.16 17.99 30.36
C SER A 291 -14.78 18.48 28.96
N VAL A 292 -13.71 19.26 28.81
CA VAL A 292 -13.29 19.82 27.54
C VAL A 292 -12.08 19.04 27.01
N ASP A 293 -12.22 18.35 25.88
CA ASP A 293 -11.09 17.69 25.20
C ASP A 293 -10.34 18.70 24.32
N PRO A 294 -9.04 18.98 24.56
CA PRO A 294 -8.26 19.87 23.69
C PRO A 294 -8.14 19.39 22.24
N PHE A 295 -8.44 18.12 21.95
CA PHE A 295 -8.38 17.50 20.62
C PHE A 295 -9.76 17.18 20.03
N GLU A 296 -10.82 17.76 20.58
CA GLU A 296 -12.20 17.46 20.16
C GLU A 296 -12.38 17.60 18.64
N GLY A 297 -12.94 16.56 17.98
CA GLY A 297 -13.18 16.54 16.55
C GLY A 297 -11.95 16.30 15.67
N LEU A 298 -10.75 16.11 16.24
CA LEU A 298 -9.51 15.94 15.51
C LEU A 298 -8.89 14.53 15.71
N THR A 299 -8.33 13.99 14.65
CA THR A 299 -7.53 12.76 14.76
C THR A 299 -6.12 13.12 15.24
N VAL A 300 -5.67 12.50 16.33
CA VAL A 300 -4.31 12.69 16.84
C VAL A 300 -3.38 11.66 16.23
N LEU A 301 -2.32 12.12 15.58
CA LEU A 301 -1.25 11.31 14.99
C LEU A 301 0.03 11.47 15.81
N PHE A 302 0.70 10.37 16.12
CA PHE A 302 1.93 10.43 16.89
C PHE A 302 3.15 10.35 15.99
N SER A 303 4.13 11.26 16.24
CA SER A 303 5.41 11.26 15.52
C SER A 303 6.56 11.62 16.45
N ASP A 304 7.61 10.81 16.42
CA ASP A 304 8.84 11.06 17.14
C ASP A 304 9.74 12.12 16.43
N ALA A 305 9.37 12.55 15.22
CA ALA A 305 10.04 13.64 14.52
C ALA A 305 9.80 15.01 15.18
N LEU A 306 8.77 15.13 16.03
CA LEU A 306 8.52 16.30 16.85
C LEU A 306 9.09 16.09 18.27
N PRO A 307 9.78 17.11 18.81
CA PRO A 307 10.27 17.04 20.19
C PRO A 307 9.10 17.01 21.18
N ALA A 308 9.36 16.45 22.36
CA ALA A 308 8.45 16.61 23.49
C ALA A 308 8.46 18.07 23.97
N TYR A 309 7.30 18.62 24.35
CA TYR A 309 7.19 20.00 24.81
C TYR A 309 8.19 20.36 25.93
N ALA A 310 8.36 19.45 26.88
CA ALA A 310 9.28 19.67 28.01
C ALA A 310 10.74 19.80 27.58
N SER A 311 11.17 19.03 26.58
CA SER A 311 12.55 18.99 26.08
C SER A 311 12.76 19.80 24.79
N ALA A 312 11.72 20.42 24.27
CA ALA A 312 11.83 21.28 23.10
C ALA A 312 12.59 22.57 23.44
N ASP A 313 13.40 23.04 22.50
CA ASP A 313 14.02 24.36 22.58
C ASP A 313 12.96 25.46 22.41
N ASP A 314 13.30 26.66 22.86
CA ASP A 314 12.46 27.85 22.68
C ASP A 314 12.20 28.11 21.19
N ASN A 315 10.95 28.41 20.86
CA ASN A 315 10.45 28.57 19.49
C ASN A 315 10.50 27.29 18.60
N ALA A 316 10.90 26.15 19.14
CA ALA A 316 10.81 24.88 18.40
C ALA A 316 9.36 24.43 18.24
N VAL A 317 9.06 23.85 17.07
CA VAL A 317 7.76 23.27 16.77
C VAL A 317 7.61 21.96 17.53
N TYR A 318 6.60 21.85 18.38
CA TYR A 318 6.30 20.65 19.17
C TYR A 318 4.97 19.98 18.81
N ALA A 319 4.09 20.69 18.05
CA ALA A 319 2.86 20.14 17.50
C ALA A 319 2.54 20.80 16.16
N ILE A 320 1.83 20.09 15.30
CA ILE A 320 1.39 20.55 13.99
C ILE A 320 -0.10 20.25 13.89
N VAL A 321 -0.89 21.22 13.39
CA VAL A 321 -2.30 21.06 13.09
C VAL A 321 -2.48 21.29 11.59
N GLY A 322 -3.27 20.44 10.91
CA GLY A 322 -3.58 20.68 9.51
C GLY A 322 -4.01 19.48 8.71
N ASP A 323 -4.18 19.67 7.40
CA ASP A 323 -4.59 18.65 6.43
C ASP A 323 -3.36 18.14 5.67
N LEU A 324 -3.04 16.86 5.89
CA LEU A 324 -1.88 16.21 5.28
C LEU A 324 -1.94 16.13 3.74
N LYS A 325 -3.08 16.38 3.11
CA LYS A 325 -3.18 16.54 1.64
C LYS A 325 -2.39 17.75 1.12
N GLY A 326 -2.01 18.68 2.00
CA GLY A 326 -1.10 19.78 1.70
C GLY A 326 0.37 19.38 1.55
N ALA A 327 0.74 18.15 1.92
CA ALA A 327 2.05 17.57 1.71
C ALA A 327 2.01 16.54 0.56
N GLN A 328 3.11 16.41 -0.16
CA GLN A 328 3.21 15.50 -1.31
C GLN A 328 4.50 14.68 -1.24
N VAL A 329 4.38 13.40 -1.61
CA VAL A 329 5.51 12.50 -1.81
C VAL A 329 5.49 12.01 -3.26
N ASN A 330 6.64 12.06 -3.94
CA ASN A 330 6.83 11.59 -5.30
C ASN A 330 7.84 10.46 -5.36
N PHE A 331 7.49 9.36 -6.03
CA PHE A 331 8.32 8.19 -6.24
C PHE A 331 8.73 8.08 -7.71
N PRO A 332 9.93 8.52 -8.10
CA PRO A 332 10.34 8.55 -9.51
C PRO A 332 10.58 7.15 -10.12
N GLU A 333 10.90 6.16 -9.31
CA GLU A 333 11.15 4.76 -9.72
C GLU A 333 10.03 3.80 -9.30
N GLY A 334 8.89 4.33 -8.81
CA GLY A 334 7.82 3.55 -8.19
C GLY A 334 7.95 3.51 -6.67
N ASP A 335 6.90 3.03 -5.99
CA ASP A 335 6.82 2.97 -4.53
C ASP A 335 7.45 1.70 -3.93
N GLY A 336 8.06 0.84 -4.75
CA GLY A 336 8.74 -0.36 -4.33
C GLY A 336 10.08 -0.08 -3.63
N VAL A 337 10.40 -0.88 -2.62
CA VAL A 337 11.72 -0.91 -1.99
C VAL A 337 12.63 -1.84 -2.77
N VAL A 338 13.75 -1.33 -3.28
CA VAL A 338 14.76 -2.15 -3.97
C VAL A 338 15.71 -2.74 -2.94
N ILE A 339 15.78 -4.08 -2.88
CA ILE A 339 16.70 -4.80 -2.00
C ILE A 339 17.92 -5.27 -2.79
N LYS A 340 19.10 -5.01 -2.22
CA LYS A 340 20.38 -5.55 -2.69
C LYS A 340 20.97 -6.43 -1.61
N TRP A 341 21.47 -7.56 -2.04
CA TRP A 341 22.12 -8.55 -1.24
C TRP A 341 23.65 -8.49 -1.43
N ASP A 342 24.42 -8.58 -0.35
CA ASP A 342 25.86 -8.56 -0.38
C ASP A 342 26.37 -9.57 0.67
N ASP A 343 26.80 -10.72 0.18
CA ASP A 343 27.33 -11.86 0.92
C ASP A 343 28.87 -11.87 1.00
N LEU A 344 29.53 -10.97 0.24
CA LEU A 344 30.98 -10.97 0.12
C LEU A 344 31.66 -9.99 1.08
N SER A 345 31.05 -8.82 1.33
CA SER A 345 31.74 -7.74 2.08
C SER A 345 31.88 -8.02 3.58
N GLU A 346 31.13 -8.97 4.15
CA GLU A 346 31.14 -9.31 5.59
C GLU A 346 31.34 -10.83 5.82
N ALA A 347 31.84 -11.56 4.81
CA ALA A 347 32.02 -13.00 4.87
C ALA A 347 32.98 -13.47 6.00
N GLU A 348 33.94 -12.64 6.40
CA GLU A 348 34.85 -12.95 7.51
C GLU A 348 34.17 -13.03 8.88
N ALA A 349 32.95 -12.42 8.98
CA ALA A 349 32.19 -12.36 10.23
C ALA A 349 30.95 -13.29 10.22
N ASP A 350 30.80 -14.18 9.24
CA ASP A 350 29.63 -15.04 9.01
C ASP A 350 28.32 -14.22 8.96
N LEU A 351 28.38 -13.02 8.34
CA LEU A 351 27.28 -12.10 8.22
C LEU A 351 26.99 -11.77 6.76
N VAL A 352 25.72 -11.74 6.43
CA VAL A 352 25.22 -11.26 5.14
C VAL A 352 24.62 -9.88 5.33
N LYS A 353 24.96 -8.96 4.41
CA LYS A 353 24.49 -7.59 4.42
C LYS A 353 23.36 -7.41 3.43
N VAL A 354 22.20 -6.97 3.91
CA VAL A 354 21.03 -6.67 3.09
C VAL A 354 20.76 -5.19 3.10
N VAL A 355 20.64 -4.60 1.91
CA VAL A 355 20.47 -3.15 1.72
C VAL A 355 19.13 -2.90 1.05
N GLY A 356 18.19 -2.32 1.77
CA GLY A 356 16.96 -1.75 1.21
C GLY A 356 17.16 -0.29 0.83
N ARG A 357 16.62 0.13 -0.31
CA ARG A 357 16.64 1.52 -0.75
C ARG A 357 15.34 1.89 -1.44
N GLN A 358 14.95 3.15 -1.30
CA GLN A 358 13.83 3.75 -2.01
C GLN A 358 14.18 5.19 -2.39
N TYR A 359 13.88 5.56 -3.63
CA TYR A 359 13.98 6.96 -4.06
C TYR A 359 12.65 7.64 -3.83
N ALA A 360 12.64 8.69 -3.02
CA ALA A 360 11.47 9.50 -2.76
C ALA A 360 11.82 10.99 -2.71
N ALA A 361 10.94 11.81 -3.24
CA ALA A 361 10.98 13.25 -3.06
C ALA A 361 9.75 13.67 -2.26
N HIS A 362 9.91 14.57 -1.31
CA HIS A 362 8.83 15.03 -0.45
C HIS A 362 8.89 16.54 -0.29
N ALA A 363 7.73 17.17 -0.15
CA ALA A 363 7.65 18.61 0.09
C ALA A 363 6.22 19.01 0.53
N VAL A 364 6.14 20.21 1.12
CA VAL A 364 4.85 20.89 1.37
C VAL A 364 4.45 21.64 0.10
N THR A 365 3.30 21.29 -0.47
CA THR A 365 2.76 21.90 -1.69
C THR A 365 1.65 22.92 -1.42
N ALA A 366 1.04 22.88 -0.22
CA ALA A 366 0.01 23.84 0.21
C ALA A 366 0.26 24.27 1.67
N PRO A 367 1.15 25.25 1.91
CA PRO A 367 1.51 25.66 3.27
C PRO A 367 0.35 26.16 4.13
N GLY A 368 -0.67 26.82 3.54
CA GLY A 368 -1.84 27.32 4.26
C GLY A 368 -2.72 26.24 4.87
N ARG A 369 -2.52 24.96 4.50
CA ARG A 369 -3.22 23.82 5.11
C ARG A 369 -2.59 23.34 6.42
N PHE A 370 -1.52 24.01 6.90
CA PHE A 370 -0.82 23.64 8.11
C PHE A 370 -0.63 24.83 9.05
N VAL A 371 -0.56 24.54 10.33
CA VAL A 371 -0.18 25.48 11.39
C VAL A 371 0.81 24.82 12.31
N ASN A 372 1.94 25.45 12.55
CA ASN A 372 2.96 24.99 13.47
C ASN A 372 2.76 25.61 14.87
N ILE A 373 2.69 24.77 15.91
CA ILE A 373 2.62 25.23 17.28
C ILE A 373 4.03 25.19 17.87
N THR A 374 4.52 26.35 18.31
CA THR A 374 5.87 26.52 18.84
C THR A 374 5.86 26.75 20.34
N LYS A 375 6.93 26.28 21.00
CA LYS A 375 7.13 26.51 22.44
C LYS A 375 7.45 28.00 22.68
N PRO A 376 6.73 28.66 23.61
CA PRO A 376 7.09 30.02 24.03
C PRO A 376 8.51 30.07 24.58
N ALA A 377 9.22 31.17 24.27
CA ALA A 377 10.47 31.46 24.95
C ALA A 377 10.24 31.64 26.46
N ALA A 378 11.17 31.16 27.27
CA ALA A 378 11.10 31.41 28.71
C ALA A 378 11.08 32.93 28.96
N ALA A 379 10.17 33.38 29.78
CA ALA A 379 10.16 34.78 30.21
C ALA A 379 11.49 35.05 30.96
N THR A 380 12.33 35.90 30.39
CA THR A 380 13.59 36.39 31.02
C THR A 380 13.28 37.30 32.18
#